data_6e50c77ccfbbda9ca1363eaa12867570
#
_entry.id   6e50c77ccfbbda9ca1363eaa12867570
#
_cell.length_a   1.000
_cell.length_b   1.000
_cell.length_c   1.000
_cell.angle_alpha   90.00
_cell.angle_beta   90.00
_cell.angle_gamma   90.00
#
_symmetry.space_group_name_H-M   'P 1'
#
loop_
_entity.id
_entity.type
_entity.pdbx_description
1 polymer ?
#
loop_
_entity_poly.entity_id
_entity_poly.type
_entity_poly.pdbx_seq_one_letter_code
_entity_poly.pdbx_strand_id
1 'polypeptide(L)'
;MHTLKNELDKLISYVGDRKEITSYDLEQLTSSQTINQIFIMLDAIARKQRDKVLTLYYDLIELKESPFGILALLARQCNQLLQVKNLDDLGKDNGTISKEIKIPAFAVGKLKDQSKMFSIEVLLSMVEACAKTDELIKTGKINDRVGVELILIQFSQN
;
A
#
# COMPACT_ATOMS: atom_id res chain seq x y z
N MET A 1 -18.77 -1.78 -0.63
CA MET A 1 -17.74 -2.77 -0.42
C MET A 1 -18.14 -4.10 -0.98
N HIS A 2 -17.65 -4.35 -2.07
CA HIS A 2 -17.94 -5.45 -2.88
C HIS A 2 -17.43 -6.77 -2.40
N THR A 3 -16.36 -6.80 -1.66
CA THR A 3 -15.88 -8.01 -1.02
C THR A 3 -16.46 -8.19 0.37
N LEU A 4 -17.42 -7.35 0.74
CA LEU A 4 -17.96 -7.28 2.09
C LEU A 4 -18.44 -8.61 2.63
N LYS A 5 -19.17 -9.37 1.82
CA LYS A 5 -19.70 -10.63 2.26
C LYS A 5 -18.63 -11.65 2.63
N ASN A 6 -17.60 -11.78 1.80
CA ASN A 6 -16.49 -12.68 2.06
C ASN A 6 -15.68 -12.22 3.27
N GLU A 7 -15.47 -10.93 3.39
CA GLU A 7 -14.77 -10.37 4.53
C GLU A 7 -15.55 -10.54 5.82
N LEU A 8 -16.87 -10.45 5.72
CA LEU A 8 -17.76 -10.66 6.86
C LEU A 8 -17.66 -12.08 7.37
N ASP A 9 -17.65 -13.07 6.48
CA ASP A 9 -17.51 -14.47 6.86
C ASP A 9 -16.17 -14.72 7.55
N LYS A 10 -15.10 -14.13 7.07
CA LYS A 10 -13.78 -14.21 7.68
C LYS A 10 -13.78 -13.57 9.07
N LEU A 11 -14.46 -12.44 9.21
CA LEU A 11 -14.56 -11.74 10.48
C LEU A 11 -15.30 -12.55 11.53
N ILE A 12 -16.38 -13.18 11.13
CA ILE A 12 -17.15 -14.04 12.05
C ILE A 12 -16.25 -15.14 12.59
N SER A 13 -15.45 -15.73 11.73
CA SER A 13 -14.50 -16.76 12.14
C SER A 13 -13.37 -16.19 12.99
N TYR A 14 -12.88 -14.99 12.64
CA TYR A 14 -11.76 -14.34 13.31
C TYR A 14 -12.11 -13.87 14.72
N VAL A 15 -13.28 -13.23 14.88
CA VAL A 15 -13.66 -12.68 16.18
C VAL A 15 -14.23 -13.73 17.14
N GLY A 16 -14.48 -14.93 16.65
CA GLY A 16 -14.93 -16.04 17.48
C GLY A 16 -16.23 -15.76 18.19
N ASP A 17 -16.19 -15.70 19.52
CA ASP A 17 -17.39 -15.56 20.34
C ASP A 17 -17.96 -14.14 20.39
N ARG A 18 -17.35 -13.20 19.75
CA ARG A 18 -17.87 -11.84 19.74
C ARG A 18 -19.17 -11.82 18.96
N LYS A 19 -20.16 -11.19 19.54
CA LYS A 19 -21.50 -11.13 18.96
C LYS A 19 -21.69 -10.02 17.95
N GLU A 20 -20.79 -9.03 17.97
CA GLU A 20 -20.85 -7.91 17.07
C GLU A 20 -19.61 -7.84 16.21
N ILE A 21 -19.82 -7.50 14.94
CA ILE A 21 -18.73 -7.22 14.02
C ILE A 21 -18.71 -5.71 13.85
N THR A 22 -17.63 -5.08 14.31
CA THR A 22 -17.50 -3.62 14.23
C THR A 22 -17.00 -3.19 12.86
N SER A 23 -17.29 -1.96 12.49
CA SER A 23 -16.73 -1.38 11.27
C SER A 23 -15.21 -1.42 11.27
N TYR A 24 -14.61 -1.24 12.44
CA TYR A 24 -13.16 -1.31 12.59
C TYR A 24 -12.63 -2.70 12.22
N ASP A 25 -13.26 -3.76 12.74
CA ASP A 25 -12.86 -5.14 12.44
C ASP A 25 -12.94 -5.43 10.94
N LEU A 26 -14.02 -4.98 10.30
CA LEU A 26 -14.22 -5.16 8.87
C LEU A 26 -13.17 -4.41 8.06
N GLU A 27 -12.89 -3.17 8.44
CA GLU A 27 -11.88 -2.35 7.79
C GLU A 27 -10.48 -2.97 7.92
N GLN A 28 -10.17 -3.55 9.06
CA GLN A 28 -8.89 -4.21 9.29
C GLN A 28 -8.65 -5.35 8.30
N LEU A 29 -9.64 -6.22 8.10
CA LEU A 29 -9.49 -7.33 7.16
C LEU A 29 -9.40 -6.87 5.70
N THR A 30 -10.29 -5.95 5.31
CA THR A 30 -10.29 -5.40 3.95
C THR A 30 -8.98 -4.70 3.66
N SER A 31 -8.50 -3.89 4.61
CA SER A 31 -7.23 -3.18 4.48
C SER A 31 -6.05 -4.14 4.38
N SER A 32 -6.08 -5.27 5.08
CA SER A 32 -4.99 -6.24 5.02
C SER A 32 -4.84 -6.84 3.63
N GLN A 33 -5.94 -7.17 2.97
CA GLN A 33 -5.90 -7.70 1.61
C GLN A 33 -5.41 -6.65 0.64
N THR A 34 -5.91 -5.43 0.77
CA THR A 34 -5.51 -4.33 -0.09
C THR A 34 -4.05 -3.97 0.13
N ILE A 35 -3.58 -3.96 1.38
CA ILE A 35 -2.16 -3.70 1.69
C ILE A 35 -1.27 -4.74 1.03
N ASN A 36 -1.66 -6.02 1.05
CA ASN A 36 -0.90 -7.06 0.38
C ASN A 36 -0.84 -6.83 -1.12
N GLN A 37 -1.96 -6.43 -1.72
CA GLN A 37 -2.02 -6.12 -3.15
C GLN A 37 -1.12 -4.93 -3.51
N ILE A 38 -1.12 -3.89 -2.66
CA ILE A 38 -0.23 -2.73 -2.83
C ILE A 38 1.23 -3.16 -2.77
N PHE A 39 1.57 -4.06 -1.85
CA PHE A 39 2.94 -4.59 -1.77
C PHE A 39 3.34 -5.26 -3.09
N ILE A 40 2.45 -6.08 -3.64
CA ILE A 40 2.71 -6.77 -4.92
C ILE A 40 2.83 -5.76 -6.07
N MET A 41 2.01 -4.70 -6.06
CA MET A 41 2.08 -3.63 -7.05
C MET A 41 3.43 -2.91 -7.00
N LEU A 42 3.92 -2.60 -5.81
CA LEU A 42 5.21 -1.94 -5.66
C LEU A 42 6.36 -2.83 -6.15
N ASP A 43 6.27 -4.12 -5.89
CA ASP A 43 7.24 -5.07 -6.41
C ASP A 43 7.26 -5.03 -7.95
N ALA A 44 6.09 -5.01 -8.56
CA ALA A 44 5.96 -4.92 -10.02
C ALA A 44 6.47 -3.57 -10.55
N ILE A 45 6.25 -2.48 -9.81
CA ILE A 45 6.78 -1.15 -10.17
C ILE A 45 8.31 -1.20 -10.20
N ALA A 46 8.92 -1.79 -9.18
CA ALA A 46 10.37 -1.89 -9.10
C ALA A 46 10.94 -2.69 -10.28
N ARG A 47 10.21 -3.68 -10.74
CA ARG A 47 10.61 -4.53 -11.87
C ARG A 47 10.24 -3.94 -13.22
N LYS A 48 9.63 -2.76 -13.25
CA LYS A 48 9.19 -2.07 -14.47
C LYS A 48 8.19 -2.90 -15.28
N GLN A 49 7.31 -3.60 -14.58
CA GLN A 49 6.26 -4.43 -15.18
C GLN A 49 4.95 -3.62 -15.22
N ARG A 50 4.91 -2.61 -16.06
CA ARG A 50 3.77 -1.68 -16.14
C ARG A 50 2.43 -2.39 -16.33
N ASP A 51 2.36 -3.34 -17.25
CA ASP A 51 1.10 -4.02 -17.54
C ASP A 51 0.58 -4.78 -16.31
N LYS A 52 1.49 -5.40 -15.57
CA LYS A 52 1.13 -6.09 -14.33
C LYS A 52 0.65 -5.11 -13.26
N VAL A 53 1.32 -3.96 -13.14
CA VAL A 53 0.91 -2.91 -12.20
C VAL A 53 -0.51 -2.45 -12.48
N LEU A 54 -0.80 -2.16 -13.73
CA LEU A 54 -2.12 -1.68 -14.13
C LEU A 54 -3.20 -2.74 -13.96
N THR A 55 -2.88 -4.00 -14.26
CA THR A 55 -3.80 -5.11 -14.03
C THR A 55 -4.16 -5.22 -12.56
N LEU A 56 -3.16 -5.16 -11.68
CA LEU A 56 -3.39 -5.22 -10.24
C LEU A 56 -4.23 -4.04 -9.76
N TYR A 57 -3.99 -2.86 -10.32
CA TYR A 57 -4.76 -1.67 -9.99
C TYR A 57 -6.22 -1.82 -10.41
N TYR A 58 -6.46 -2.25 -11.65
CA TYR A 58 -7.82 -2.41 -12.14
C TYR A 58 -8.58 -3.51 -11.40
N ASP A 59 -7.88 -4.54 -10.95
CA ASP A 59 -8.48 -5.58 -10.10
C ASP A 59 -9.01 -4.97 -8.79
N LEU A 60 -8.24 -4.08 -8.18
CA LEU A 60 -8.69 -3.38 -6.97
C LEU A 60 -9.89 -2.48 -7.26
N ILE A 61 -9.89 -1.81 -8.40
CA ILE A 61 -11.02 -0.97 -8.81
C ILE A 61 -12.28 -1.83 -9.00
N GLU A 62 -12.16 -2.99 -9.62
CA GLU A 62 -13.28 -3.92 -9.78
C GLU A 62 -13.83 -4.40 -8.45
N LEU A 63 -12.95 -4.58 -7.47
CA LEU A 63 -13.33 -4.95 -6.13
C LEU A 63 -13.92 -3.78 -5.35
N LYS A 64 -14.16 -2.64 -6.02
CA LYS A 64 -14.75 -1.44 -5.44
C LYS A 64 -13.87 -0.74 -4.42
N GLU A 65 -12.57 -0.98 -4.47
CA GLU A 65 -11.64 -0.21 -3.67
C GLU A 65 -11.58 1.22 -4.21
N SER A 66 -11.51 2.19 -3.31
CA SER A 66 -11.44 3.58 -3.69
C SER A 66 -10.07 3.92 -4.28
N PRO A 67 -10.00 4.57 -5.46
CA PRO A 67 -8.70 5.02 -5.98
C PRO A 67 -7.96 5.91 -5.00
N PHE A 68 -8.68 6.79 -4.32
CA PHE A 68 -8.08 7.66 -3.31
C PHE A 68 -7.52 6.85 -2.14
N GLY A 69 -8.23 5.81 -1.71
CA GLY A 69 -7.75 4.89 -0.68
C GLY A 69 -6.51 4.13 -1.12
N ILE A 70 -6.46 3.70 -2.39
CA ILE A 70 -5.29 3.04 -2.97
C ILE A 70 -4.10 4.00 -2.93
N LEU A 71 -4.30 5.25 -3.30
CA LEU A 71 -3.27 6.28 -3.26
C LEU A 71 -2.70 6.46 -1.85
N ALA A 72 -3.58 6.52 -0.85
CA ALA A 72 -3.17 6.67 0.55
C ALA A 72 -2.33 5.49 1.01
N LEU A 73 -2.72 4.27 0.66
CA LEU A 73 -1.96 3.07 1.01
C LEU A 73 -0.63 3.01 0.28
N LEU A 74 -0.60 3.43 -0.97
CA LEU A 74 0.62 3.49 -1.76
C LEU A 74 1.62 4.46 -1.12
N ALA A 75 1.15 5.66 -0.75
CA ALA A 75 1.99 6.66 -0.09
C ALA A 75 2.51 6.14 1.25
N ARG A 76 1.65 5.49 2.02
CA ARG A 76 2.02 4.92 3.31
C ARG A 76 3.11 3.86 3.14
N GLN A 77 2.94 2.97 2.17
CA GLN A 77 3.92 1.91 1.92
C GLN A 77 5.26 2.51 1.49
N CYS A 78 5.26 3.49 0.61
CA CYS A 78 6.48 4.16 0.18
C CYS A 78 7.20 4.83 1.36
N ASN A 79 6.46 5.48 2.26
CA ASN A 79 7.02 6.07 3.47
C ASN A 79 7.65 5.01 4.37
N GLN A 80 6.98 3.87 4.53
CA GLN A 80 7.51 2.77 5.33
C GLN A 80 8.80 2.23 4.71
N LEU A 81 8.85 2.10 3.39
CA LEU A 81 10.07 1.64 2.70
C LEU A 81 11.22 2.62 2.90
N LEU A 82 10.95 3.93 2.86
CA LEU A 82 11.98 4.94 3.13
C LEU A 82 12.51 4.80 4.55
N GLN A 83 11.63 4.66 5.53
CA GLN A 83 12.02 4.53 6.92
C GLN A 83 12.83 3.27 7.16
N VAL A 84 12.39 2.14 6.60
CA VAL A 84 13.10 0.87 6.72
C VAL A 84 14.48 0.98 6.08
N LYS A 85 14.56 1.55 4.89
CA LYS A 85 15.82 1.71 4.18
C LYS A 85 16.81 2.56 4.98
N ASN A 86 16.33 3.67 5.52
CA ASN A 86 17.17 4.56 6.34
C ASN A 86 17.68 3.86 7.60
N LEU A 87 16.80 3.16 8.31
CA LEU A 87 17.18 2.46 9.54
C LEU A 87 18.11 1.29 9.26
N ASP A 88 17.89 0.58 8.15
CA ASP A 88 18.77 -0.52 7.74
C ASP A 88 20.17 0.02 7.41
N ASP A 89 20.23 1.14 6.69
CA ASP A 89 21.51 1.79 6.35
C ASP A 89 22.26 2.26 7.61
N LEU A 90 21.53 2.60 8.68
CA LEU A 90 22.11 2.97 9.97
C LEU A 90 22.54 1.75 10.80
N GLY A 91 22.33 0.55 10.28
CA GLY A 91 22.73 -0.68 10.96
C GLY A 91 21.77 -1.15 12.04
N LYS A 92 20.55 -0.66 12.05
CA LYS A 92 19.53 -1.08 13.03
C LYS A 92 19.05 -2.49 12.74
N ASP A 93 18.82 -3.27 13.80
CA ASP A 93 18.31 -4.62 13.63
C ASP A 93 16.78 -4.63 13.41
N ASN A 94 16.25 -5.80 13.05
CA ASN A 94 14.83 -5.94 12.75
C ASN A 94 13.94 -5.60 13.94
N GLY A 95 14.34 -5.95 15.15
CA GLY A 95 13.59 -5.65 16.36
C GLY A 95 13.48 -4.15 16.60
N THR A 96 14.57 -3.43 16.40
CA THR A 96 14.60 -1.97 16.56
C THR A 96 13.74 -1.31 15.49
N ILE A 97 13.86 -1.74 14.24
CA ILE A 97 13.07 -1.20 13.14
C ILE A 97 11.58 -1.42 13.40
N SER A 98 11.22 -2.63 13.82
CA SER A 98 9.84 -2.98 14.16
C SER A 98 9.24 -2.00 15.17
N LYS A 99 10.00 -1.68 16.21
CA LYS A 99 9.53 -0.77 17.25
C LYS A 99 9.42 0.66 16.76
N GLU A 100 10.40 1.12 15.99
CA GLU A 100 10.43 2.52 15.54
C GLU A 100 9.35 2.85 14.54
N ILE A 101 9.07 1.96 13.59
CA ILE A 101 8.05 2.23 12.58
C ILE A 101 6.72 1.54 12.87
N LYS A 102 6.63 0.87 14.01
CA LYS A 102 5.39 0.26 14.52
C LYS A 102 4.77 -0.75 13.57
N ILE A 103 5.60 -1.68 13.08
CA ILE A 103 5.14 -2.80 12.28
C ILE A 103 5.56 -4.11 12.95
N PRO A 104 4.86 -5.22 12.66
CA PRO A 104 5.25 -6.50 13.24
C PRO A 104 6.66 -6.90 12.81
N ALA A 105 7.41 -7.52 13.73
CA ALA A 105 8.79 -7.92 13.45
C ALA A 105 8.91 -8.83 12.23
N PHE A 106 7.93 -9.71 12.02
CA PHE A 106 7.97 -10.61 10.85
C PHE A 106 7.85 -9.87 9.52
N ALA A 107 7.27 -8.67 9.52
CA ALA A 107 7.10 -7.88 8.30
C ALA A 107 8.36 -7.10 7.93
N VAL A 108 9.29 -6.89 8.87
CA VAL A 108 10.47 -6.06 8.63
C VAL A 108 11.36 -6.63 7.53
N GLY A 109 11.61 -7.94 7.57
CA GLY A 109 12.45 -8.60 6.55
C GLY A 109 11.90 -8.40 5.14
N LYS A 110 10.60 -8.55 5.00
CA LYS A 110 9.91 -8.39 3.73
C LYS A 110 10.02 -6.95 3.22
N LEU A 111 9.85 -5.97 4.10
CA LEU A 111 9.98 -4.57 3.75
C LEU A 111 11.42 -4.19 3.44
N LYS A 112 12.40 -4.76 4.16
CA LYS A 112 13.81 -4.56 3.84
C LYS A 112 14.12 -5.00 2.42
N ASP A 113 13.69 -6.21 2.07
CA ASP A 113 13.96 -6.74 0.74
C ASP A 113 13.34 -5.85 -0.34
N GLN A 114 12.10 -5.41 -0.13
CA GLN A 114 11.45 -4.53 -1.10
C GLN A 114 12.14 -3.17 -1.17
N SER A 115 12.58 -2.63 -0.03
CA SER A 115 13.24 -1.32 -0.01
C SER A 115 14.54 -1.33 -0.80
N LYS A 116 15.22 -2.48 -0.88
CA LYS A 116 16.46 -2.61 -1.66
C LYS A 116 16.23 -2.53 -3.16
N MET A 117 15.00 -2.71 -3.61
CA MET A 117 14.66 -2.63 -5.03
C MET A 117 14.53 -1.19 -5.52
N PHE A 118 14.51 -0.22 -4.62
CA PHE A 118 14.32 1.20 -4.94
C PHE A 118 15.47 2.02 -4.38
N SER A 119 15.86 3.08 -5.09
CA SER A 119 16.77 4.08 -4.53
C SER A 119 15.98 5.01 -3.60
N ILE A 120 16.69 5.70 -2.72
CA ILE A 120 16.07 6.71 -1.85
C ILE A 120 15.40 7.79 -2.70
N GLU A 121 16.07 8.23 -3.77
CA GLU A 121 15.56 9.26 -4.67
C GLU A 121 14.22 8.86 -5.29
N VAL A 122 14.12 7.61 -5.74
CA VAL A 122 12.87 7.11 -6.33
C VAL A 122 11.76 7.07 -5.28
N LEU A 123 12.06 6.55 -4.09
CA LEU A 123 11.06 6.49 -3.03
C LEU A 123 10.57 7.88 -2.63
N LEU A 124 11.48 8.84 -2.53
CA LEU A 124 11.10 10.24 -2.25
C LEU A 124 10.22 10.81 -3.36
N SER A 125 10.59 10.55 -4.61
CA SER A 125 9.79 11.00 -5.76
C SER A 125 8.38 10.41 -5.74
N MET A 126 8.26 9.13 -5.36
CA MET A 126 6.96 8.48 -5.27
C MET A 126 6.10 9.10 -4.16
N VAL A 127 6.70 9.37 -3.00
CA VAL A 127 5.99 10.01 -1.89
C VAL A 127 5.52 11.40 -2.30
N GLU A 128 6.39 12.19 -2.94
CA GLU A 128 6.02 13.52 -3.41
C GLU A 128 4.92 13.48 -4.46
N ALA A 129 5.01 12.55 -5.40
CA ALA A 129 3.99 12.38 -6.44
C ALA A 129 2.64 12.03 -5.83
N CYS A 130 2.63 11.15 -4.83
CA CYS A 130 1.40 10.80 -4.13
C CYS A 130 0.80 12.01 -3.41
N ALA A 131 1.62 12.81 -2.74
CA ALA A 131 1.15 14.00 -2.03
C ALA A 131 0.57 15.03 -3.00
N LYS A 132 1.25 15.25 -4.12
CA LYS A 132 0.79 16.19 -5.13
C LYS A 132 -0.52 15.74 -5.77
N THR A 133 -0.63 14.45 -6.08
CA THR A 133 -1.85 13.89 -6.66
C THR A 133 -3.01 13.96 -5.68
N ASP A 134 -2.74 13.69 -4.40
CA ASP A 134 -3.73 13.84 -3.33
C ASP A 134 -4.32 15.25 -3.33
N GLU A 135 -3.47 16.25 -3.39
CA GLU A 135 -3.91 17.64 -3.44
C GLU A 135 -4.72 17.95 -4.69
N LEU A 136 -4.29 17.46 -5.85
CA LEU A 136 -5.00 17.69 -7.11
C LEU A 136 -6.39 17.04 -7.10
N ILE A 137 -6.51 15.87 -6.48
CA ILE A 137 -7.79 15.19 -6.35
C ILE A 137 -8.70 15.97 -5.40
N LYS A 138 -8.18 16.37 -4.24
CA LYS A 138 -8.96 17.10 -3.23
C LYS A 138 -9.46 18.45 -3.72
N THR A 139 -8.71 19.08 -4.60
CA THR A 139 -9.12 20.37 -5.18
C THR A 139 -9.93 20.23 -6.47
N GLY A 140 -10.25 19.01 -6.85
CA GLY A 140 -11.09 18.75 -8.03
C GLY A 140 -10.38 18.96 -9.37
N LYS A 141 -9.05 19.08 -9.36
CA LYS A 141 -8.29 19.34 -10.60
C LYS A 141 -8.02 18.10 -11.42
N ILE A 142 -8.12 16.91 -10.81
CA ILE A 142 -7.94 15.66 -11.52
C ILE A 142 -8.87 14.60 -10.94
N ASN A 143 -9.33 13.69 -11.79
CA ASN A 143 -10.13 12.55 -11.37
C ASN A 143 -9.23 11.59 -10.57
N ASP A 144 -9.76 11.02 -9.48
CA ASP A 144 -8.97 10.16 -8.60
C ASP A 144 -8.43 8.93 -9.31
N ARG A 145 -9.25 8.26 -10.10
CA ARG A 145 -8.85 7.05 -10.84
C ARG A 145 -7.72 7.34 -11.81
N VAL A 146 -7.83 8.44 -12.55
CA VAL A 146 -6.82 8.85 -13.53
C VAL A 146 -5.54 9.28 -12.83
N GLY A 147 -5.67 10.03 -11.73
CA GLY A 147 -4.52 10.51 -10.97
C GLY A 147 -3.64 9.36 -10.48
N VAL A 148 -4.24 8.34 -9.90
CA VAL A 148 -3.50 7.17 -9.42
C VAL A 148 -2.88 6.40 -10.58
N GLU A 149 -3.65 6.23 -11.66
CA GLU A 149 -3.17 5.54 -12.86
C GLU A 149 -1.91 6.20 -13.41
N LEU A 150 -1.88 7.53 -13.47
CA LEU A 150 -0.72 8.27 -13.97
C LEU A 150 0.52 8.05 -13.12
N ILE A 151 0.37 8.01 -11.81
CA ILE A 151 1.49 7.70 -10.90
C ILE A 151 2.04 6.30 -11.19
N LEU A 152 1.14 5.34 -11.30
CA LEU A 152 1.55 3.96 -11.54
C LEU A 152 2.30 3.82 -12.87
N ILE A 153 1.84 4.51 -13.89
CA ILE A 153 2.50 4.51 -15.20
C ILE A 153 3.87 5.18 -15.09
N GLN A 154 3.92 6.33 -14.45
CA GLN A 154 5.16 7.11 -14.32
C GLN A 154 6.29 6.28 -13.71
N PHE A 155 6.01 5.54 -12.65
CA PHE A 155 7.04 4.83 -11.91
C PHE A 155 7.27 3.39 -12.38
N SER A 156 6.44 2.88 -13.29
CA SER A 156 6.59 1.51 -13.79
C SER A 156 7.08 1.43 -15.24
N GLN A 157 7.24 2.55 -15.91
CA GLN A 157 7.80 2.55 -17.26
C GLN A 157 9.31 2.70 -17.22
N ASN A 158 9.95 2.21 -18.25
CA ASN A 158 11.41 2.30 -18.38
C ASN A 158 11.88 3.70 -18.74
#